data_6914fd0bd99cd30f3e4a8946c397ddde
#
_entry.id   6914fd0bd99cd30f3e4a8946c397ddde
#
_cell.length_a   1.000
_cell.length_b   1.000
_cell.length_c   1.000
_cell.angle_alpha   90.00
_cell.angle_beta   90.00
_cell.angle_gamma   90.00
#
_symmetry.space_group_name_H-M   'P 1'
#
loop_
_entity.id
_entity.type
_entity.pdbx_description
1 polymer ?
#
loop_
_entity_poly.entity_id
_entity_poly.type
_entity_poly.pdbx_seq_one_letter_code
_entity_poly.pdbx_strand_id
1 'polypeptide(L)'
;MIAAKKTFRVRKCAKAPCAGTPAPGDSILIAGSCGLMGAEKLAELYPDRVREHFPEKILERCLKLYSGSDGRLSPESPENFLTDRGAGLTAACVPGDGGILAALWDLSEYAGCGFEADLRRIPLRQEVTEVCELLDVNPYRLNAGGCVLFTASNGDRAAAVLGREGIPCSVIGWLDRTKAKKLHSGEILTYLDFPAPDELLAHLPAQEKTTEDLSQ
;
A
#
# COMPACT_ATOMS: atom_id res chain seq x y z
N MET A 1 -13.46 -10.79 -40.05
CA MET A 1 -12.94 -11.12 -38.71
C MET A 1 -11.91 -10.06 -38.32
N ILE A 2 -12.28 -9.13 -37.44
CA ILE A 2 -11.36 -8.07 -36.97
C ILE A 2 -10.59 -8.67 -35.78
N ALA A 3 -9.30 -8.92 -35.99
CA ALA A 3 -8.43 -9.38 -34.92
C ALA A 3 -8.36 -8.30 -33.81
N ALA A 4 -8.82 -8.62 -32.63
CA ALA A 4 -8.70 -7.76 -31.48
C ALA A 4 -7.21 -7.48 -31.23
N LYS A 5 -6.79 -6.22 -31.39
CA LYS A 5 -5.46 -5.78 -30.98
C LYS A 5 -5.32 -6.03 -29.48
N LYS A 6 -4.49 -7.01 -29.09
CA LYS A 6 -4.04 -7.15 -27.71
C LYS A 6 -3.28 -5.89 -27.34
N THR A 7 -3.92 -4.99 -26.61
CA THR A 7 -3.26 -3.84 -25.99
C THR A 7 -2.43 -4.39 -24.83
N PHE A 8 -1.11 -4.45 -24.98
CA PHE A 8 -0.21 -4.70 -23.88
C PHE A 8 -0.29 -3.50 -22.93
N ARG A 9 -0.83 -3.72 -21.72
CA ARG A 9 -0.74 -2.72 -20.64
C ARG A 9 0.66 -2.79 -20.06
N VAL A 10 1.42 -1.72 -20.18
CA VAL A 10 2.74 -1.58 -19.56
C VAL A 10 2.54 -1.13 -18.12
N ARG A 11 3.16 -1.84 -17.17
CA ARG A 11 3.18 -1.42 -15.77
C ARG A 11 3.98 -0.11 -15.65
N LYS A 12 3.44 0.87 -14.92
CA LYS A 12 4.04 2.20 -14.73
C LYS A 12 4.51 2.47 -13.29
N CYS A 13 4.57 1.45 -12.45
CA CYS A 13 5.09 1.54 -11.08
C CYS A 13 6.00 0.35 -10.79
N ALA A 14 6.97 0.53 -9.92
CA ALA A 14 7.84 -0.54 -9.46
C ALA A 14 7.03 -1.66 -8.80
N LYS A 15 7.50 -2.90 -8.88
CA LYS A 15 6.89 -4.02 -8.15
C LYS A 15 7.24 -3.91 -6.68
N ALA A 16 6.25 -4.13 -5.82
CA ALA A 16 6.50 -4.30 -4.40
C ALA A 16 7.37 -5.55 -4.16
N PRO A 17 8.52 -5.43 -3.49
CA PRO A 17 9.33 -6.58 -3.14
C PRO A 17 8.56 -7.46 -2.15
N CYS A 18 8.48 -8.77 -2.46
CA CYS A 18 7.79 -9.76 -1.63
C CYS A 18 8.74 -10.93 -1.33
N ALA A 19 8.63 -11.51 -0.14
CA ALA A 19 9.37 -12.69 0.30
C ALA A 19 8.46 -13.67 1.05
N GLY A 20 8.88 -14.93 1.18
CA GLY A 20 8.16 -15.98 1.89
C GLY A 20 7.41 -16.94 0.97
N THR A 21 6.47 -17.70 1.54
CA THR A 21 5.68 -18.73 0.85
C THR A 21 4.19 -18.60 1.18
N PRO A 22 3.51 -17.56 0.65
CA PRO A 22 2.09 -17.36 0.89
C PRO A 22 1.26 -18.46 0.22
N ALA A 23 0.15 -18.84 0.84
CA ALA A 23 -0.74 -19.89 0.35
C ALA A 23 -2.21 -19.46 0.37
N PRO A 24 -3.05 -20.04 -0.52
CA PRO A 24 -4.50 -19.83 -0.44
C PRO A 24 -5.06 -20.20 0.93
N GLY A 25 -5.86 -19.33 1.51
CA GLY A 25 -6.40 -19.44 2.86
C GLY A 25 -5.63 -18.60 3.90
N ASP A 26 -4.44 -18.12 3.56
CA ASP A 26 -3.72 -17.20 4.44
C ASP A 26 -4.47 -15.87 4.56
N SER A 27 -4.53 -15.36 5.78
CA SER A 27 -5.02 -14.02 6.06
C SER A 27 -4.04 -12.98 5.55
N ILE A 28 -4.54 -11.87 5.01
CA ILE A 28 -3.74 -10.70 4.63
C ILE A 28 -3.85 -9.68 5.74
N LEU A 29 -2.70 -9.24 6.25
CA LEU A 29 -2.60 -8.22 7.29
C LEU A 29 -1.82 -7.02 6.75
N ILE A 30 -2.09 -5.86 7.35
CA ILE A 30 -1.30 -4.65 7.14
C ILE A 30 -0.82 -4.10 8.48
N ALA A 31 0.47 -3.82 8.58
CA ALA A 31 1.07 -3.09 9.68
C ALA A 31 1.38 -1.66 9.26
N GLY A 32 1.18 -0.70 10.14
CA GLY A 32 1.34 0.73 9.84
C GLY A 32 0.14 1.34 9.13
N SER A 33 0.32 2.53 8.55
CA SER A 33 -0.71 3.26 7.82
C SER A 33 -0.27 3.51 6.38
N CYS A 34 -1.20 3.37 5.45
CA CYS A 34 -0.93 3.60 4.03
C CYS A 34 -0.79 5.08 3.69
N GLY A 35 -0.04 5.37 2.62
CA GLY A 35 0.02 6.68 2.01
C GLY A 35 0.83 7.72 2.77
N LEU A 36 1.58 7.34 3.83
CA LEU A 36 2.31 8.31 4.66
C LEU A 36 3.36 9.08 3.85
N MET A 37 4.20 8.36 3.09
CA MET A 37 5.25 8.97 2.28
C MET A 37 4.66 9.85 1.17
N GLY A 38 3.65 9.35 0.46
CA GLY A 38 3.03 10.12 -0.60
C GLY A 38 2.30 11.36 -0.10
N ALA A 39 1.58 11.28 1.02
CA ALA A 39 0.89 12.44 1.60
C ALA A 39 1.86 13.49 2.17
N GLU A 40 2.98 13.07 2.80
CA GLU A 40 4.05 13.98 3.20
C GLU A 40 4.59 14.73 1.98
N LYS A 41 4.90 14.01 0.90
CA LYS A 41 5.38 14.63 -0.35
C LYS A 41 4.36 15.59 -0.97
N LEU A 42 3.08 15.24 -0.97
CA LEU A 42 2.02 16.15 -1.44
C LEU A 42 1.93 17.43 -0.58
N ALA A 43 2.05 17.30 0.74
CA ALA A 43 2.06 18.46 1.64
C ALA A 43 3.28 19.37 1.43
N GLU A 44 4.45 18.77 1.09
CA GLU A 44 5.65 19.53 0.70
C GLU A 44 5.46 20.28 -0.62
N LEU A 45 4.77 19.70 -1.59
CA LEU A 45 4.52 20.29 -2.90
C LEU A 45 3.45 21.40 -2.85
N TYR A 46 2.49 21.28 -1.96
CA TYR A 46 1.31 22.16 -1.88
C TYR A 46 1.07 22.76 -0.49
N PRO A 47 2.10 23.32 0.19
CA PRO A 47 1.97 23.77 1.58
C PRO A 47 0.94 24.90 1.73
N ASP A 48 0.85 25.81 0.75
CA ASP A 48 -0.08 26.93 0.79
C ASP A 48 -1.53 26.46 0.65
N ARG A 49 -1.81 25.47 -0.21
CA ARG A 49 -3.15 24.89 -0.31
C ARG A 49 -3.59 24.22 0.99
N VAL A 50 -2.65 23.53 1.68
CA VAL A 50 -2.95 22.92 2.98
C VAL A 50 -3.24 24.00 4.03
N ARG A 51 -2.47 25.10 4.07
CA ARG A 51 -2.69 26.24 4.99
C ARG A 51 -4.01 26.97 4.77
N GLU A 52 -4.45 27.06 3.53
CA GLU A 52 -5.71 27.72 3.20
C GLU A 52 -6.94 26.95 3.74
N HIS A 53 -6.82 25.64 3.93
CA HIS A 53 -7.94 24.78 4.30
C HIS A 53 -7.84 24.23 5.73
N PHE A 54 -6.62 24.14 6.29
CA PHE A 54 -6.38 23.54 7.59
C PHE A 54 -5.53 24.43 8.50
N PRO A 55 -5.68 24.32 9.83
CA PRO A 55 -4.79 24.97 10.77
C PRO A 55 -3.30 24.60 10.56
N GLU A 56 -2.36 25.51 10.81
CA GLU A 56 -0.91 25.31 10.64
C GLU A 56 -0.41 24.01 11.30
N LYS A 57 -0.97 23.66 12.45
CA LYS A 57 -0.65 22.42 13.16
C LYS A 57 -0.92 21.14 12.33
N ILE A 58 -1.89 21.18 11.43
CA ILE A 58 -2.18 20.06 10.53
C ILE A 58 -1.07 19.96 9.49
N LEU A 59 -0.65 21.08 8.88
CA LEU A 59 0.47 21.10 7.95
C LEU A 59 1.76 20.58 8.60
N GLU A 60 2.08 21.03 9.81
CA GLU A 60 3.25 20.53 10.56
C GLU A 60 3.24 19.02 10.76
N ARG A 61 2.04 18.44 10.98
CA ARG A 61 1.85 16.99 11.10
C ARG A 61 1.98 16.28 9.74
N CYS A 62 1.42 16.89 8.68
CA CYS A 62 1.53 16.35 7.33
C CYS A 62 2.98 16.28 6.85
N LEU A 63 3.80 17.31 7.15
CA LEU A 63 5.22 17.37 6.80
C LEU A 63 6.12 16.40 7.59
N LYS A 64 5.55 15.60 8.50
CA LYS A 64 6.26 14.61 9.33
C LYS A 64 5.53 13.26 9.37
N LEU A 65 4.69 12.97 8.40
CA LEU A 65 3.88 11.75 8.39
C LEU A 65 4.75 10.50 8.30
N TYR A 66 5.67 10.47 7.35
CA TYR A 66 6.59 9.37 7.11
C TYR A 66 7.92 9.60 7.83
N SER A 67 8.55 10.76 7.66
CA SER A 67 9.84 11.11 8.26
C SER A 67 9.82 11.13 9.80
N GLY A 68 8.68 11.43 10.39
CA GLY A 68 8.46 11.37 11.84
C GLY A 68 7.95 10.02 12.34
N SER A 69 7.81 9.01 11.49
CA SER A 69 7.43 7.65 11.89
C SER A 69 8.61 6.94 12.59
N ASP A 70 8.32 5.90 13.38
CA ASP A 70 9.35 5.24 14.20
C ASP A 70 10.33 4.34 13.42
N GLY A 71 10.28 4.34 12.11
CA GLY A 71 11.21 3.62 11.23
C GLY A 71 11.13 2.10 11.26
N ARG A 72 10.38 1.48 12.20
CA ARG A 72 10.26 0.02 12.31
C ARG A 72 9.62 -0.64 11.10
N LEU A 73 8.86 0.12 10.33
CA LEU A 73 8.23 -0.29 9.08
C LEU A 73 8.86 0.42 7.88
N SER A 74 10.11 0.88 8.04
CA SER A 74 10.91 1.44 6.95
C SER A 74 11.17 0.37 5.87
N PRO A 75 11.29 0.74 4.58
CA PRO A 75 11.45 -0.19 3.48
C PRO A 75 12.83 -0.88 3.54
N GLU A 76 12.94 -1.86 4.40
CA GLU A 76 14.00 -2.85 4.38
C GLU A 76 13.59 -4.03 3.48
N SER A 77 14.49 -4.98 3.30
CA SER A 77 14.16 -6.23 2.62
C SER A 77 13.00 -6.95 3.32
N PRO A 78 11.99 -7.43 2.57
CA PRO A 78 10.81 -8.09 3.16
C PRO A 78 11.18 -9.32 4.00
N GLU A 79 12.31 -9.96 3.74
CA GLU A 79 12.84 -11.10 4.51
C GLU A 79 13.05 -10.74 5.98
N ASN A 80 13.43 -9.50 6.28
CA ASN A 80 13.69 -9.04 7.65
C ASN A 80 12.43 -9.06 8.52
N PHE A 81 11.25 -9.01 7.90
CA PHE A 81 9.98 -9.10 8.63
C PHE A 81 9.53 -10.53 8.90
N LEU A 82 10.11 -11.52 8.23
CA LEU A 82 9.74 -12.94 8.35
C LEU A 82 10.51 -13.69 9.45
N THR A 83 11.26 -12.99 10.28
CA THR A 83 11.93 -13.59 11.44
C THR A 83 10.90 -14.33 12.30
N ASP A 84 11.22 -15.55 12.74
CA ASP A 84 10.32 -16.37 13.54
C ASP A 84 10.01 -15.69 14.87
N ARG A 85 8.84 -15.08 14.96
CA ARG A 85 8.28 -14.42 16.15
C ARG A 85 7.13 -15.22 16.74
N GLY A 86 6.91 -16.44 16.26
CA GLY A 86 5.74 -17.24 16.61
C GLY A 86 4.42 -16.67 16.08
N ALA A 87 4.48 -15.67 15.20
CA ALA A 87 3.31 -15.04 14.58
C ALA A 87 2.69 -15.90 13.47
N GLY A 88 3.42 -16.89 12.96
CA GLY A 88 2.95 -17.75 11.86
C GLY A 88 2.83 -16.97 10.54
N LEU A 89 3.71 -15.99 10.32
CA LEU A 89 3.78 -15.25 9.08
C LEU A 89 4.28 -16.18 7.96
N THR A 90 3.62 -16.09 6.80
CA THR A 90 3.94 -16.92 5.63
C THR A 90 4.64 -16.09 4.55
N ALA A 91 4.32 -14.80 4.43
CA ALA A 91 5.02 -13.88 3.54
C ALA A 91 4.96 -12.44 4.05
N ALA A 92 5.84 -11.61 3.49
CA ALA A 92 5.84 -10.16 3.64
C ALA A 92 6.01 -9.49 2.27
N CYS A 93 5.33 -8.37 2.05
CA CYS A 93 5.55 -7.46 0.93
C CYS A 93 5.70 -6.03 1.46
N VAL A 94 6.64 -5.29 0.89
CA VAL A 94 6.88 -3.87 1.23
C VAL A 94 6.22 -2.98 0.18
N PRO A 95 5.08 -2.34 0.49
CA PRO A 95 4.42 -1.42 -0.43
C PRO A 95 5.25 -0.18 -0.71
N GLY A 96 5.14 0.34 -1.92
CA GLY A 96 5.80 1.55 -2.39
C GLY A 96 4.92 2.24 -3.43
N ASP A 97 5.47 2.42 -4.63
CA ASP A 97 4.81 3.08 -5.76
C ASP A 97 3.52 2.37 -6.20
N GLY A 98 2.52 3.16 -6.57
CA GLY A 98 1.18 2.67 -6.92
C GLY A 98 0.35 2.30 -5.70
N GLY A 99 0.89 2.51 -4.50
CA GLY A 99 0.21 2.38 -3.24
C GLY A 99 -0.11 0.95 -2.84
N ILE A 100 -1.03 0.82 -1.88
CA ILE A 100 -1.41 -0.49 -1.34
C ILE A 100 -2.12 -1.37 -2.38
N LEU A 101 -2.81 -0.78 -3.35
CA LEU A 101 -3.49 -1.56 -4.40
C LEU A 101 -2.49 -2.23 -5.33
N ALA A 102 -1.39 -1.55 -5.67
CA ALA A 102 -0.31 -2.17 -6.44
C ALA A 102 0.37 -3.29 -5.65
N ALA A 103 0.61 -3.09 -4.35
CA ALA A 103 1.22 -4.10 -3.50
C ALA A 103 0.32 -5.33 -3.30
N LEU A 104 -1.01 -5.17 -3.17
CA LEU A 104 -1.96 -6.29 -3.13
C LEU A 104 -1.97 -7.08 -4.45
N TRP A 105 -1.87 -6.37 -5.58
CA TRP A 105 -1.70 -7.03 -6.86
C TRP A 105 -0.42 -7.86 -6.90
N ASP A 106 0.71 -7.28 -6.49
CA ASP A 106 2.00 -7.96 -6.51
C ASP A 106 2.06 -9.15 -5.57
N LEU A 107 1.49 -9.02 -4.38
CA LEU A 107 1.32 -10.13 -3.44
C LEU A 107 0.52 -11.28 -4.07
N SER A 108 -0.58 -10.97 -4.75
CA SER A 108 -1.42 -11.94 -5.45
C SER A 108 -0.67 -12.65 -6.59
N GLU A 109 0.09 -11.90 -7.39
CA GLU A 109 0.93 -12.46 -8.46
C GLU A 109 2.06 -13.33 -7.88
N TYR A 110 2.69 -12.87 -6.79
CA TYR A 110 3.73 -13.61 -6.08
C TYR A 110 3.21 -14.93 -5.48
N ALA A 111 2.02 -14.88 -4.86
CA ALA A 111 1.33 -16.06 -4.32
C ALA A 111 0.77 -16.98 -5.40
N GLY A 112 0.64 -16.50 -6.64
CA GLY A 112 0.02 -17.24 -7.74
C GLY A 112 -1.47 -17.53 -7.54
N CYS A 113 -2.18 -16.74 -6.73
CA CYS A 113 -3.61 -16.91 -6.42
C CYS A 113 -4.32 -15.55 -6.30
N GLY A 114 -5.64 -15.54 -6.18
CA GLY A 114 -6.42 -14.32 -5.96
C GLY A 114 -6.49 -13.92 -4.50
N PHE A 115 -7.25 -12.87 -4.24
CA PHE A 115 -7.53 -12.42 -2.88
C PHE A 115 -8.91 -11.76 -2.77
N GLU A 116 -9.35 -11.61 -1.53
CA GLU A 116 -10.49 -10.80 -1.15
C GLU A 116 -10.09 -9.91 0.03
N ALA A 117 -10.23 -8.58 -0.13
CA ALA A 117 -9.84 -7.59 0.89
C ALA A 117 -10.88 -6.49 1.04
N ASP A 118 -11.04 -5.97 2.27
CA ASP A 118 -11.93 -4.84 2.59
C ASP A 118 -11.11 -3.56 2.72
N LEU A 119 -11.33 -2.60 1.82
CA LEU A 119 -10.66 -1.30 1.80
C LEU A 119 -10.86 -0.51 3.10
N ARG A 120 -12.00 -0.68 3.78
CA ARG A 120 -12.30 0.03 5.03
C ARG A 120 -11.48 -0.47 6.23
N ARG A 121 -10.83 -1.63 6.09
CA ARG A 121 -9.93 -2.18 7.10
C ARG A 121 -8.48 -1.75 6.91
N ILE A 122 -8.18 -1.08 5.79
CA ILE A 122 -6.84 -0.54 5.52
C ILE A 122 -6.65 0.71 6.36
N PRO A 123 -5.65 0.76 7.27
CA PRO A 123 -5.43 1.92 8.12
C PRO A 123 -4.97 3.13 7.30
N LEU A 124 -5.70 4.23 7.41
CA LEU A 124 -5.33 5.55 6.91
C LEU A 124 -5.30 6.52 8.09
N ARG A 125 -4.28 7.36 8.15
CA ARG A 125 -4.27 8.47 9.12
C ARG A 125 -5.16 9.59 8.61
N GLN A 126 -5.75 10.34 9.52
CA GLN A 126 -6.61 11.47 9.18
C GLN A 126 -5.88 12.45 8.26
N GLU A 127 -4.62 12.77 8.55
CA GLU A 127 -3.82 13.69 7.75
C GLU A 127 -3.65 13.22 6.29
N VAL A 128 -3.50 11.92 6.07
CA VAL A 128 -3.45 11.33 4.72
C VAL A 128 -4.77 11.56 4.00
N THR A 129 -5.88 11.27 4.67
CA THR A 129 -7.23 11.46 4.10
C THR A 129 -7.48 12.92 3.73
N GLU A 130 -7.18 13.85 4.66
CA GLU A 130 -7.39 15.29 4.47
C GLU A 130 -6.57 15.85 3.28
N VAL A 131 -5.29 15.48 3.18
CA VAL A 131 -4.43 15.90 2.05
C VAL A 131 -4.92 15.30 0.74
N CYS A 132 -5.31 14.03 0.73
CA CYS A 132 -5.79 13.35 -0.47
C CYS A 132 -7.13 13.93 -0.95
N GLU A 133 -8.08 14.21 -0.04
CA GLU A 133 -9.35 14.85 -0.37
C GLU A 133 -9.13 16.26 -0.93
N LEU A 134 -8.25 17.05 -0.31
CA LEU A 134 -7.93 18.41 -0.76
C LEU A 134 -7.38 18.45 -2.19
N LEU A 135 -6.62 17.42 -2.58
CA LEU A 135 -5.90 17.37 -3.86
C LEU A 135 -6.56 16.44 -4.90
N ASP A 136 -7.70 15.83 -4.56
CA ASP A 136 -8.43 14.84 -5.39
C ASP A 136 -7.56 13.64 -5.78
N VAL A 137 -6.85 13.07 -4.78
CA VAL A 137 -5.94 11.95 -4.91
C VAL A 137 -6.51 10.71 -4.22
N ASN A 138 -6.40 9.54 -4.84
CA ASN A 138 -6.81 8.28 -4.23
C ASN A 138 -5.73 7.78 -3.24
N PRO A 139 -5.96 7.77 -1.91
CA PRO A 139 -4.97 7.39 -0.91
C PRO A 139 -4.49 5.94 -1.04
N TYR A 140 -5.29 5.06 -1.62
CA TYR A 140 -4.93 3.65 -1.83
C TYR A 140 -4.00 3.43 -3.03
N ARG A 141 -3.86 4.44 -3.92
CA ARG A 141 -2.95 4.46 -5.08
C ARG A 141 -1.76 5.39 -4.89
N LEU A 142 -1.69 6.06 -3.75
CA LEU A 142 -0.61 6.95 -3.38
C LEU A 142 0.50 6.16 -2.69
N ASN A 143 1.77 6.51 -2.96
CA ASN A 143 2.94 5.82 -2.42
C ASN A 143 2.76 5.43 -0.94
N ALA A 144 2.80 4.13 -0.68
CA ALA A 144 2.42 3.54 0.59
C ALA A 144 3.63 3.25 1.51
N GLY A 145 4.75 3.95 1.33
CA GLY A 145 5.87 3.89 2.28
C GLY A 145 5.39 4.17 3.71
N GLY A 146 5.85 3.37 4.66
CA GLY A 146 5.44 3.42 6.08
C GLY A 146 4.46 2.32 6.51
N CYS A 147 4.14 1.38 5.62
CA CYS A 147 3.40 0.17 5.97
C CYS A 147 4.03 -1.09 5.36
N VAL A 148 3.65 -2.25 5.88
CA VAL A 148 4.06 -3.57 5.39
C VAL A 148 2.83 -4.46 5.29
N LEU A 149 2.71 -5.21 4.18
CA LEU A 149 1.75 -6.29 4.04
C LEU A 149 2.36 -7.59 4.53
N PHE A 150 1.57 -8.35 5.27
CA PHE A 150 1.90 -9.72 5.68
C PHE A 150 0.84 -10.69 5.21
N THR A 151 1.24 -11.93 5.04
CA THR A 151 0.31 -13.06 5.06
C THR A 151 0.62 -13.96 6.25
N ALA A 152 -0.42 -14.60 6.77
CA ALA A 152 -0.30 -15.53 7.89
C ALA A 152 -1.38 -16.61 7.82
N SER A 153 -1.04 -17.81 8.25
CA SER A 153 -1.99 -18.94 8.35
C SER A 153 -3.14 -18.68 9.33
N ASN A 154 -2.91 -17.78 10.32
CA ASN A 154 -3.93 -17.30 11.25
C ASN A 154 -3.70 -15.82 11.52
N GLY A 155 -4.53 -14.96 10.89
CA GLY A 155 -4.41 -13.51 10.96
C GLY A 155 -4.60 -12.94 12.36
N ASP A 156 -5.56 -13.44 13.12
CA ASP A 156 -5.86 -12.93 14.47
C ASP A 156 -4.69 -13.22 15.43
N ARG A 157 -4.11 -14.42 15.34
CA ARG A 157 -2.91 -14.78 16.09
C ARG A 157 -1.72 -13.91 15.70
N ALA A 158 -1.51 -13.73 14.40
CA ALA A 158 -0.42 -12.90 13.89
C ALA A 158 -0.57 -11.45 14.38
N ALA A 159 -1.75 -10.86 14.27
CA ALA A 159 -2.03 -9.51 14.75
C ALA A 159 -1.80 -9.38 16.25
N ALA A 160 -2.22 -10.38 17.04
CA ALA A 160 -2.01 -10.38 18.50
C ALA A 160 -0.52 -10.49 18.88
N VAL A 161 0.28 -11.28 18.16
CA VAL A 161 1.72 -11.43 18.41
C VAL A 161 2.45 -10.13 18.04
N LEU A 162 2.25 -9.62 16.83
CA LEU A 162 2.88 -8.40 16.35
C LEU A 162 2.46 -7.18 17.19
N GLY A 163 1.20 -7.11 17.62
CA GLY A 163 0.71 -6.06 18.51
C GLY A 163 1.43 -6.02 19.87
N ARG A 164 1.79 -7.20 20.44
CA ARG A 164 2.59 -7.27 21.68
C ARG A 164 4.02 -6.79 21.48
N GLU A 165 4.54 -6.89 20.28
CA GLU A 165 5.85 -6.35 19.90
C GLU A 165 5.81 -4.85 19.54
N GLY A 166 4.64 -4.22 19.67
CA GLY A 166 4.43 -2.81 19.32
C GLY A 166 4.27 -2.57 17.83
N ILE A 167 3.89 -3.58 17.06
CA ILE A 167 3.60 -3.51 15.63
C ILE A 167 2.11 -3.78 15.42
N PRO A 168 1.22 -2.78 15.58
CA PRO A 168 -0.21 -2.98 15.40
C PRO A 168 -0.53 -3.33 13.95
N CYS A 169 -1.32 -4.38 13.77
CA CYS A 169 -1.73 -4.89 12.48
C CYS A 169 -3.24 -4.99 12.37
N SER A 170 -3.76 -4.75 11.17
CA SER A 170 -5.16 -5.00 10.80
C SER A 170 -5.24 -6.17 9.84
N VAL A 171 -6.14 -7.13 10.09
CA VAL A 171 -6.51 -8.15 9.11
C VAL A 171 -7.44 -7.50 8.11
N ILE A 172 -7.02 -7.41 6.85
CA ILE A 172 -7.76 -6.73 5.78
C ILE A 172 -8.45 -7.69 4.81
N GLY A 173 -8.09 -8.99 4.83
CA GLY A 173 -8.65 -9.97 3.91
C GLY A 173 -7.92 -11.31 3.97
N TRP A 174 -8.01 -12.07 2.88
CA TRP A 174 -7.36 -13.38 2.74
C TRP A 174 -7.01 -13.68 1.28
N LEU A 175 -6.04 -14.56 1.08
CA LEU A 175 -5.72 -15.17 -0.21
C LEU A 175 -6.74 -16.27 -0.53
N ASP A 176 -7.25 -16.32 -1.75
CA ASP A 176 -8.19 -17.35 -2.19
C ASP A 176 -7.59 -18.25 -3.30
N ARG A 177 -8.28 -19.36 -3.61
CA ARG A 177 -7.82 -20.30 -4.64
C ARG A 177 -8.13 -19.84 -6.07
N THR A 178 -8.84 -18.75 -6.22
CA THR A 178 -9.17 -18.18 -7.54
C THR A 178 -8.01 -17.33 -8.08
N LYS A 179 -8.23 -16.71 -9.22
CA LYS A 179 -7.33 -15.65 -9.74
C LYS A 179 -7.95 -14.26 -9.60
N ALA A 180 -9.14 -14.18 -9.04
CA ALA A 180 -9.86 -12.93 -8.87
C ALA A 180 -9.25 -12.10 -7.74
N LYS A 181 -9.09 -10.83 -7.98
CA LYS A 181 -8.57 -9.85 -7.04
C LYS A 181 -9.73 -8.96 -6.62
N LYS A 182 -10.40 -9.35 -5.54
CA LYS A 182 -11.64 -8.74 -5.08
C LYS A 182 -11.38 -7.70 -4.00
N LEU A 183 -12.02 -6.55 -4.15
CA LEU A 183 -12.00 -5.46 -3.19
C LEU A 183 -13.42 -5.13 -2.74
N HIS A 184 -13.64 -5.12 -1.44
CA HIS A 184 -14.89 -4.70 -0.82
C HIS A 184 -14.77 -3.27 -0.28
N SER A 185 -15.83 -2.50 -0.43
CA SER A 185 -16.04 -1.23 0.26
C SER A 185 -17.50 -1.19 0.73
N GLY A 186 -17.76 -1.69 1.91
CA GLY A 186 -19.11 -1.98 2.36
C GLY A 186 -19.76 -3.10 1.56
N GLU A 187 -20.92 -2.81 0.99
CA GLU A 187 -21.65 -3.74 0.13
C GLU A 187 -21.15 -3.75 -1.33
N ILE A 188 -20.26 -2.81 -1.67
CA ILE A 188 -19.75 -2.68 -3.03
C ILE A 188 -18.57 -3.66 -3.21
N LEU A 189 -18.70 -4.53 -4.21
CA LEU A 189 -17.62 -5.41 -4.68
C LEU A 189 -17.07 -4.87 -6.00
N THR A 190 -15.75 -4.67 -6.03
CA THR A 190 -15.01 -4.32 -7.24
C THR A 190 -13.88 -5.31 -7.48
N TYR A 191 -13.35 -5.32 -8.69
CA TYR A 191 -12.18 -6.14 -9.03
C TYR A 191 -10.98 -5.24 -9.27
N LEU A 192 -9.86 -5.58 -8.65
CA LEU A 192 -8.62 -4.87 -8.88
C LEU A 192 -8.09 -5.22 -10.27
N ASP A 193 -8.00 -4.20 -11.10
CA ASP A 193 -7.35 -4.25 -12.41
C ASP A 193 -5.83 -4.15 -12.28
N PHE A 194 -5.15 -4.21 -13.43
CA PHE A 194 -3.71 -3.97 -13.51
C PHE A 194 -3.31 -2.68 -12.77
N PRO A 195 -2.20 -2.68 -12.00
CA PRO A 195 -1.80 -1.52 -11.21
C PRO A 195 -1.74 -0.23 -12.02
N ALA A 196 -2.42 0.80 -11.53
CA ALA A 196 -2.32 2.14 -12.08
C ALA A 196 -0.97 2.77 -11.70
N PRO A 197 -0.52 3.81 -12.40
CA PRO A 197 0.59 4.65 -11.94
C PRO A 197 0.31 5.19 -10.54
N ASP A 198 1.39 5.50 -9.80
CA ASP A 198 1.25 6.20 -8.52
C ASP A 198 0.59 7.57 -8.73
N GLU A 199 -0.36 7.90 -7.89
CA GLU A 199 -1.09 9.19 -7.96
C GLU A 199 -0.12 10.37 -7.74
N LEU A 200 0.95 10.18 -6.97
CA LEU A 200 1.97 11.21 -6.74
C LEU A 200 2.63 11.67 -8.06
N LEU A 201 2.78 10.77 -9.05
CA LEU A 201 3.41 11.12 -10.34
C LEU A 201 2.69 12.23 -11.09
N ALA A 202 1.38 12.40 -10.90
CA ALA A 202 0.64 13.50 -11.51
C ALA A 202 1.05 14.87 -10.97
N HIS A 203 1.54 14.91 -9.74
CA HIS A 203 1.88 16.11 -8.97
C HIS A 203 3.37 16.46 -9.01
N LEU A 204 4.25 15.52 -9.38
CA LEU A 204 5.69 15.78 -9.46
C LEU A 204 6.04 16.72 -10.63
N PRO A 205 7.04 17.62 -10.45
CA PRO A 205 7.60 18.42 -11.54
C PRO A 205 8.13 17.56 -12.68
N ALA A 206 8.07 18.06 -13.91
CA ALA A 206 8.51 17.32 -15.10
C ALA A 206 9.97 16.80 -15.02
N GLN A 207 10.83 17.46 -14.25
CA GLN A 207 12.24 17.09 -14.05
C GLN A 207 12.41 15.86 -13.13
N GLU A 208 11.50 15.62 -12.18
CA GLU A 208 11.54 14.45 -11.30
C GLU A 208 10.93 13.20 -11.95
N LYS A 209 10.06 13.40 -12.95
CA LYS A 209 9.43 12.31 -13.71
C LYS A 209 10.40 11.52 -14.61
N THR A 210 11.53 12.13 -14.95
CA THR A 210 12.48 11.56 -15.95
C THR A 210 13.55 10.66 -15.31
N THR A 211 13.74 10.71 -14.01
CA THR A 211 14.83 9.97 -13.32
C THR A 211 14.44 8.52 -13.03
N GLU A 212 13.17 8.19 -12.97
CA GLU A 212 12.67 6.82 -12.71
C GLU A 212 12.42 6.00 -14.00
N ASP A 213 12.24 6.67 -15.15
CA ASP A 213 12.01 5.99 -16.43
C ASP A 213 13.30 5.47 -17.11
N LEU A 214 14.49 5.76 -16.58
CA LEU A 214 15.80 5.44 -17.20
C LEU A 214 16.59 4.32 -16.51
N SER A 215 16.05 3.68 -15.49
CA SER A 215 16.67 2.52 -14.85
C SER A 215 15.89 1.24 -15.14
N GLN A 216 15.97 0.80 -16.39
CA GLN A 216 15.71 -0.59 -16.82
C GLN A 216 16.94 -1.13 -17.50
#